data_711f2105b539eaa2eb5632a360e38c82
#
_entry.id   711f2105b539eaa2eb5632a360e38c82
#
_cell.length_a   1.000
_cell.length_b   1.000
_cell.length_c   1.000
_cell.angle_alpha   90.00
_cell.angle_beta   90.00
_cell.angle_gamma   90.00
#
_symmetry.space_group_name_H-M   'P 1'
#
loop_
_entity.id
_entity.type
_entity.pdbx_description
1 polymer ?
#
loop_
_entity_poly.entity_id
_entity_poly.type
_entity_poly.pdbx_seq_one_letter_code
_entity_poly.pdbx_strand_id
1 'polypeptide(L)'
;MERTLNPRIAGPALAAALLLAPAALPAARAAGAAQQQPLALGVQRLSLDAALKAAQAALAKCRAEGLQVGVTVVDRDGLPQVMLRDVLAPELTLRVSRRKAYTAASFNSATSSLQARGAGGLAHVPGLLFEAGAVPISAAGTLYGAIGVSGAPSGLTDEACARAGAESLQDDLEMRQP
;
A
#
# COMPACT_ATOMS: atom_id res chain seq x y z
N MET A 1 62.78 -3.95 65.79
CA MET A 1 64.15 -3.80 65.32
C MET A 1 64.09 -3.12 63.99
N GLU A 2 64.28 -1.85 64.08
CA GLU A 2 65.45 -1.05 63.66
C GLU A 2 65.53 -0.89 62.15
N ARG A 3 65.17 0.34 61.77
CA ARG A 3 66.00 1.44 61.26
C ARG A 3 66.61 1.15 59.89
N THR A 4 66.52 2.08 58.92
CA THR A 4 67.09 3.40 58.89
C THR A 4 66.57 4.26 57.77
N LEU A 5 66.64 5.55 58.02
CA LEU A 5 66.35 6.72 57.24
C LEU A 5 67.36 7.02 56.06
N ASN A 6 66.79 7.58 54.98
CA ASN A 6 67.19 8.85 54.30
C ASN A 6 68.40 8.86 53.34
N PRO A 7 68.54 9.93 52.50
CA PRO A 7 67.75 11.14 52.21
C PRO A 7 67.69 11.57 50.71
N ARG A 8 66.72 12.48 50.47
CA ARG A 8 66.69 13.64 49.56
C ARG A 8 67.64 13.74 48.35
N ILE A 9 67.10 13.84 47.15
CA ILE A 9 67.58 14.73 46.14
C ILE A 9 66.42 15.48 45.50
N ALA A 10 66.43 16.81 45.59
CA ALA A 10 65.47 17.72 44.97
C ALA A 10 65.91 18.01 43.53
N GLY A 11 65.06 17.92 42.59
CA GLY A 11 65.25 18.36 41.22
C GLY A 11 63.98 19.15 40.75
N PRO A 12 64.14 20.20 39.96
CA PRO A 12 63.15 21.21 39.76
C PRO A 12 62.00 20.77 38.84
N ALA A 13 60.81 21.16 39.23
CA ALA A 13 59.58 20.99 38.47
C ALA A 13 59.57 21.85 37.21
N LEU A 14 59.52 21.25 36.03
CA LEU A 14 59.07 21.90 34.80
C LEU A 14 57.55 21.71 34.68
N ALA A 15 56.78 22.73 34.96
CA ALA A 15 55.38 22.76 34.70
C ALA A 15 55.12 22.99 33.21
N ALA A 16 54.79 21.96 32.48
CA ALA A 16 54.28 22.07 31.13
C ALA A 16 52.77 22.30 31.21
N ALA A 17 52.34 23.54 31.03
CA ALA A 17 50.93 23.87 30.89
C ALA A 17 50.44 23.41 29.52
N LEU A 18 49.70 22.31 29.48
CA LEU A 18 48.95 21.87 28.29
C LEU A 18 47.70 22.76 28.18
N LEU A 19 47.74 23.72 27.27
CA LEU A 19 46.52 24.45 26.85
C LEU A 19 45.63 23.52 26.02
N LEU A 20 44.62 22.92 26.66
CA LEU A 20 43.49 22.29 25.96
C LEU A 20 42.65 23.38 25.33
N ALA A 21 42.82 23.62 24.03
CA ALA A 21 41.86 24.37 23.25
C ALA A 21 40.59 23.54 23.10
N PRO A 22 39.37 24.09 23.40
CA PRO A 22 38.12 23.40 23.10
C PRO A 22 37.96 23.32 21.58
N ALA A 23 38.02 22.12 21.00
CA ALA A 23 37.65 21.88 19.64
C ALA A 23 36.10 22.08 19.52
N ALA A 24 35.72 23.24 19.03
CA ALA A 24 34.34 23.50 18.66
C ALA A 24 33.99 22.62 17.45
N LEU A 25 33.28 21.51 17.70
CA LEU A 25 32.64 20.71 16.66
C LEU A 25 31.64 21.60 15.91
N PRO A 26 31.76 21.75 14.58
CA PRO A 26 30.67 22.39 13.84
C PRO A 26 29.43 21.54 13.99
N ALA A 27 28.41 22.07 14.66
CA ALA A 27 27.07 21.52 14.63
C ALA A 27 26.60 21.53 13.17
N ALA A 28 26.71 20.38 12.50
CA ALA A 28 26.11 20.18 11.19
C ALA A 28 24.59 20.34 11.36
N ARG A 29 24.13 21.55 11.09
CA ARG A 29 22.72 21.88 10.99
C ARG A 29 22.22 21.18 9.72
N ALA A 30 21.76 19.94 9.87
CA ALA A 30 20.95 19.28 8.85
C ALA A 30 19.61 20.08 8.79
N ALA A 31 19.66 21.20 8.08
CA ALA A 31 18.45 21.85 7.60
C ALA A 31 17.84 20.85 6.59
N GLY A 32 16.91 20.04 7.07
CA GLY A 32 16.02 19.29 6.20
C GLY A 32 15.36 20.30 5.28
N ALA A 33 15.86 20.42 4.05
CA ALA A 33 15.18 21.16 3.02
C ALA A 33 13.81 20.50 2.89
N ALA A 34 12.77 21.17 3.34
CA ALA A 34 11.40 20.75 3.06
C ALA A 34 11.30 20.64 1.54
N GLN A 35 11.24 19.40 1.03
CA GLN A 35 11.06 19.15 -0.40
C GLN A 35 9.73 19.80 -0.78
N GLN A 36 9.80 20.90 -1.48
CA GLN A 36 8.60 21.53 -2.04
C GLN A 36 7.98 20.54 -3.03
N GLN A 37 6.75 20.14 -2.76
CA GLN A 37 6.01 19.31 -3.71
C GLN A 37 5.78 20.09 -5.01
N PRO A 38 5.83 19.41 -6.17
CA PRO A 38 5.51 20.05 -7.44
C PRO A 38 4.07 20.56 -7.42
N LEU A 39 3.81 21.69 -8.12
CA LEU A 39 2.48 22.29 -8.22
C LEU A 39 1.46 21.37 -8.89
N ALA A 40 1.91 20.41 -9.69
CA ALA A 40 1.06 19.42 -10.36
C ALA A 40 1.70 18.04 -10.25
N LEU A 41 0.88 17.01 -10.03
CA LEU A 41 1.29 15.61 -9.94
C LEU A 41 0.70 14.83 -11.12
N GLY A 42 1.53 14.02 -11.76
CA GLY A 42 1.07 13.01 -12.71
C GLY A 42 0.41 11.85 -11.96
N VAL A 43 -0.76 11.43 -12.43
CA VAL A 43 -1.52 10.32 -11.83
C VAL A 43 -1.63 9.19 -12.85
N GLN A 44 -1.14 8.01 -12.49
CA GLN A 44 -1.26 6.83 -13.33
C GLN A 44 -2.64 6.19 -13.18
N ARG A 45 -3.24 5.78 -14.31
CA ARG A 45 -4.53 5.10 -14.39
C ARG A 45 -4.43 3.93 -15.35
N LEU A 46 -5.29 2.94 -15.19
CA LEU A 46 -5.45 1.87 -16.18
C LEU A 46 -6.05 2.45 -17.47
N SER A 47 -5.58 1.94 -18.61
CA SER A 47 -6.35 2.11 -19.87
C SER A 47 -7.64 1.29 -19.78
N LEU A 48 -8.63 1.61 -20.62
CA LEU A 48 -9.86 0.83 -20.67
C LEU A 48 -9.59 -0.64 -21.04
N ASP A 49 -8.66 -0.89 -21.95
CA ASP A 49 -8.31 -2.26 -22.37
C ASP A 49 -7.68 -3.06 -21.23
N ALA A 50 -6.81 -2.44 -20.43
CA ALA A 50 -6.25 -3.08 -19.24
C ALA A 50 -7.34 -3.38 -18.19
N ALA A 51 -8.23 -2.43 -17.92
CA ALA A 51 -9.35 -2.64 -17.01
C ALA A 51 -10.28 -3.76 -17.49
N LEU A 52 -10.55 -3.84 -18.78
CA LEU A 52 -11.36 -4.90 -19.39
C LEU A 52 -10.65 -6.26 -19.29
N LYS A 53 -9.33 -6.33 -19.58
CA LYS A 53 -8.53 -7.55 -19.42
C LYS A 53 -8.61 -8.10 -17.99
N ALA A 54 -8.44 -7.23 -16.98
CA ALA A 54 -8.55 -7.65 -15.58
C ALA A 54 -9.95 -8.16 -15.22
N ALA A 55 -11.00 -7.46 -15.67
CA ALA A 55 -12.37 -7.86 -15.40
C ALA A 55 -12.70 -9.23 -16.04
N GLN A 56 -12.25 -9.46 -17.28
CA GLN A 56 -12.45 -10.73 -17.98
C GLN A 56 -11.67 -11.88 -17.32
N ALA A 57 -10.45 -11.64 -16.86
CA ALA A 57 -9.65 -12.64 -16.14
C ALA A 57 -10.32 -13.06 -14.82
N ALA A 58 -10.86 -12.09 -14.07
CA ALA A 58 -11.62 -12.38 -12.85
C ALA A 58 -12.88 -13.21 -13.13
N LEU A 59 -13.65 -12.87 -14.18
CA LEU A 59 -14.80 -13.67 -14.60
C LEU A 59 -14.40 -15.07 -15.02
N ALA A 60 -13.34 -15.21 -15.80
CA ALA A 60 -12.84 -16.50 -16.26
C ALA A 60 -12.47 -17.41 -15.08
N LYS A 61 -11.80 -16.83 -14.05
CA LYS A 61 -11.43 -17.57 -12.82
C LYS A 61 -12.68 -18.07 -12.08
N CYS A 62 -13.68 -17.21 -11.85
CA CYS A 62 -14.91 -17.61 -11.19
C CYS A 62 -15.72 -18.64 -12.01
N ARG A 63 -15.79 -18.47 -13.34
CA ARG A 63 -16.46 -19.44 -14.24
C ARG A 63 -15.82 -20.80 -14.23
N ALA A 64 -14.50 -20.89 -14.11
CA ALA A 64 -13.80 -22.17 -14.00
C ALA A 64 -14.19 -22.95 -12.73
N GLU A 65 -14.72 -22.24 -11.72
CA GLU A 65 -15.27 -22.81 -10.49
C GLU A 65 -16.81 -22.98 -10.54
N GLY A 66 -17.42 -22.78 -11.71
CA GLY A 66 -18.87 -22.90 -11.91
C GLY A 66 -19.66 -21.73 -11.33
N LEU A 67 -19.02 -20.60 -11.01
CA LEU A 67 -19.65 -19.47 -10.36
C LEU A 67 -20.04 -18.38 -11.35
N GLN A 68 -21.19 -17.75 -11.10
CA GLN A 68 -21.73 -16.64 -11.88
C GLN A 68 -21.68 -15.35 -11.02
N VAL A 69 -20.86 -14.39 -11.43
CA VAL A 69 -20.52 -13.23 -10.60
C VAL A 69 -20.67 -11.90 -11.33
N GLY A 70 -20.71 -10.81 -10.57
CA GLY A 70 -20.49 -9.45 -11.03
C GLY A 70 -19.08 -9.00 -10.68
N VAL A 71 -18.41 -8.34 -11.63
CA VAL A 71 -17.05 -7.79 -11.49
C VAL A 71 -17.08 -6.30 -11.78
N THR A 72 -16.39 -5.52 -10.96
CA THR A 72 -16.20 -4.09 -11.19
C THR A 72 -14.72 -3.74 -11.07
N VAL A 73 -14.16 -3.07 -12.09
CA VAL A 73 -12.85 -2.43 -12.02
C VAL A 73 -13.08 -0.93 -11.86
N VAL A 74 -12.44 -0.35 -10.86
CA VAL A 74 -12.43 1.10 -10.61
C VAL A 74 -11.02 1.65 -10.82
N ASP A 75 -10.94 2.94 -11.17
CA ASP A 75 -9.68 3.66 -11.19
C ASP A 75 -9.19 3.95 -9.76
N ARG A 76 -8.03 4.60 -9.61
CA ARG A 76 -7.46 4.91 -8.30
C ARG A 76 -8.32 5.85 -7.43
N ASP A 77 -9.22 6.61 -8.05
CA ASP A 77 -10.16 7.50 -7.34
C ASP A 77 -11.48 6.78 -6.99
N GLY A 78 -11.58 5.49 -7.34
CA GLY A 78 -12.75 4.66 -7.06
C GLY A 78 -13.89 4.82 -8.06
N LEU A 79 -13.64 5.47 -9.21
CA LEU A 79 -14.64 5.60 -10.27
C LEU A 79 -14.65 4.36 -11.15
N PRO A 80 -15.83 3.78 -11.46
CA PRO A 80 -15.94 2.59 -12.31
C PRO A 80 -15.43 2.86 -13.73
N GLN A 81 -14.52 1.99 -14.22
CA GLN A 81 -14.07 1.95 -15.60
C GLN A 81 -14.75 0.81 -16.37
N VAL A 82 -14.91 -0.35 -15.72
CA VAL A 82 -15.54 -1.54 -16.31
C VAL A 82 -16.44 -2.20 -15.28
N MET A 83 -17.63 -2.60 -15.72
CA MET A 83 -18.54 -3.42 -14.94
C MET A 83 -19.05 -4.57 -15.82
N LEU A 84 -18.79 -5.80 -15.41
CA LEU A 84 -19.25 -7.01 -16.11
C LEU A 84 -20.12 -7.84 -15.17
N ARG A 85 -21.15 -8.48 -15.74
CA ARG A 85 -22.03 -9.36 -15.00
C ARG A 85 -22.33 -10.61 -15.81
N ASP A 86 -22.12 -11.77 -15.23
CA ASP A 86 -22.57 -13.01 -15.80
C ASP A 86 -24.09 -13.07 -15.93
N VAL A 87 -24.58 -13.78 -16.93
CA VAL A 87 -26.00 -13.79 -17.31
C VAL A 87 -26.92 -14.25 -16.17
N LEU A 88 -26.48 -15.19 -15.34
CA LEU A 88 -27.26 -15.69 -14.20
C LEU A 88 -26.92 -15.00 -12.87
N ALA A 89 -25.88 -14.16 -12.82
CA ALA A 89 -25.59 -13.40 -11.61
C ALA A 89 -26.70 -12.38 -11.32
N PRO A 90 -27.20 -12.28 -10.07
CA PRO A 90 -28.19 -11.26 -9.70
C PRO A 90 -27.66 -9.83 -9.91
N GLU A 91 -28.54 -8.88 -10.20
CA GLU A 91 -28.17 -7.46 -10.39
C GLU A 91 -27.43 -6.88 -9.19
N LEU A 92 -27.77 -7.26 -7.98
CA LEU A 92 -27.14 -6.79 -6.75
C LEU A 92 -25.61 -7.02 -6.75
N THR A 93 -25.10 -8.02 -7.50
CA THR A 93 -23.67 -8.31 -7.57
C THR A 93 -22.86 -7.15 -8.16
N LEU A 94 -23.45 -6.37 -9.08
CA LEU A 94 -22.80 -5.16 -9.61
C LEU A 94 -22.65 -4.07 -8.54
N ARG A 95 -23.69 -3.86 -7.72
CA ARG A 95 -23.64 -2.87 -6.64
C ARG A 95 -22.66 -3.27 -5.55
N VAL A 96 -22.62 -4.55 -5.20
CA VAL A 96 -21.73 -5.07 -4.17
C VAL A 96 -20.28 -5.08 -4.66
N SER A 97 -19.99 -5.58 -5.88
CA SER A 97 -18.64 -5.59 -6.44
C SER A 97 -18.05 -4.18 -6.57
N ARG A 98 -18.89 -3.20 -7.00
CA ARG A 98 -18.48 -1.79 -7.07
C ARG A 98 -18.10 -1.24 -5.70
N ARG A 99 -18.90 -1.48 -4.65
CA ARG A 99 -18.60 -1.00 -3.29
C ARG A 99 -17.34 -1.65 -2.72
N LYS A 100 -17.14 -2.95 -2.94
CA LYS A 100 -15.92 -3.65 -2.57
C LYS A 100 -14.70 -3.05 -3.30
N ALA A 101 -14.78 -2.86 -4.63
CA ALA A 101 -13.71 -2.25 -5.42
C ALA A 101 -13.37 -0.82 -4.94
N TYR A 102 -14.41 0.01 -4.70
CA TYR A 102 -14.25 1.35 -4.15
C TYR A 102 -13.53 1.32 -2.79
N THR A 103 -13.90 0.39 -1.91
CA THR A 103 -13.25 0.23 -0.60
C THR A 103 -11.79 -0.18 -0.77
N ALA A 104 -11.48 -1.14 -1.65
CA ALA A 104 -10.11 -1.57 -1.89
C ALA A 104 -9.23 -0.43 -2.45
N ALA A 105 -9.74 0.37 -3.39
CA ALA A 105 -9.05 1.54 -3.92
C ALA A 105 -8.81 2.61 -2.84
N SER A 106 -9.84 2.93 -2.04
CA SER A 106 -9.78 3.97 -1.01
C SER A 106 -8.78 3.67 0.11
N PHE A 107 -8.58 2.40 0.44
CA PHE A 107 -7.66 1.97 1.50
C PHE A 107 -6.36 1.34 0.97
N ASN A 108 -6.22 1.22 -0.34
CA ASN A 108 -5.11 0.52 -0.99
C ASN A 108 -4.82 -0.84 -0.33
N SER A 109 -5.86 -1.62 -0.10
CA SER A 109 -5.79 -2.89 0.64
C SER A 109 -6.86 -3.86 0.20
N ALA A 110 -6.57 -5.16 0.28
CA ALA A 110 -7.59 -6.20 0.08
C ALA A 110 -8.71 -6.05 1.11
N THR A 111 -9.96 -6.18 0.67
CA THR A 111 -11.09 -5.95 1.57
C THR A 111 -11.22 -7.00 2.68
N SER A 112 -10.66 -8.20 2.50
CA SER A 112 -10.55 -9.21 3.57
C SER A 112 -9.76 -8.70 4.77
N SER A 113 -8.70 -7.93 4.55
CA SER A 113 -7.87 -7.35 5.62
C SER A 113 -8.53 -6.16 6.33
N LEU A 114 -9.62 -5.64 5.78
CA LEU A 114 -10.30 -4.45 6.27
C LEU A 114 -11.58 -4.76 7.07
N GLN A 115 -11.99 -6.03 7.19
CA GLN A 115 -13.28 -6.41 7.78
C GLN A 115 -13.50 -5.85 9.19
N ALA A 116 -12.47 -5.81 10.03
CA ALA A 116 -12.56 -5.24 11.37
C ALA A 116 -12.97 -3.75 11.39
N ARG A 117 -12.67 -2.99 10.32
CA ARG A 117 -13.09 -1.58 10.18
C ARG A 117 -14.58 -1.42 9.95
N GLY A 118 -15.26 -2.48 9.48
CA GLY A 118 -16.71 -2.52 9.31
C GLY A 118 -17.51 -2.48 10.61
N ALA A 119 -16.88 -2.67 11.76
CA ALA A 119 -17.52 -2.54 13.07
C ALA A 119 -17.53 -1.09 13.62
N GLY A 120 -16.84 -0.16 12.96
CA GLY A 120 -16.68 1.22 13.42
C GLY A 120 -17.49 2.24 12.60
N GLY A 121 -17.27 3.52 12.88
CA GLY A 121 -17.95 4.63 12.20
C GLY A 121 -17.81 4.64 10.68
N LEU A 122 -16.72 4.09 10.15
CA LEU A 122 -16.51 3.97 8.71
C LEU A 122 -17.53 3.06 8.01
N ALA A 123 -18.15 2.13 8.72
CA ALA A 123 -19.22 1.30 8.18
C ALA A 123 -20.44 2.11 7.65
N HIS A 124 -20.63 3.32 8.17
CA HIS A 124 -21.72 4.22 7.82
C HIS A 124 -21.38 5.21 6.70
N VAL A 125 -20.13 5.21 6.21
CA VAL A 125 -19.72 6.08 5.09
C VAL A 125 -20.32 5.52 3.80
N PRO A 126 -21.10 6.32 3.06
CA PRO A 126 -21.70 5.86 1.81
C PRO A 126 -20.65 5.36 0.80
N GLY A 127 -20.94 4.23 0.18
CA GLY A 127 -20.03 3.63 -0.82
C GLY A 127 -19.03 2.62 -0.25
N LEU A 128 -18.66 2.68 1.02
CA LEU A 128 -17.79 1.68 1.63
C LEU A 128 -18.50 0.36 1.91
N LEU A 129 -17.78 -0.75 1.75
CA LEU A 129 -18.22 -2.09 2.10
C LEU A 129 -16.98 -2.92 2.53
N PHE A 130 -16.88 -3.23 3.81
CA PHE A 130 -15.75 -3.92 4.42
C PHE A 130 -15.91 -5.45 4.41
N GLU A 131 -16.41 -5.98 3.28
CA GLU A 131 -16.57 -7.41 3.04
C GLU A 131 -15.51 -7.91 2.05
N ALA A 132 -14.94 -9.08 2.30
CA ALA A 132 -13.96 -9.68 1.40
C ALA A 132 -14.50 -9.78 -0.04
N GLY A 133 -13.62 -9.64 -1.03
CA GLY A 133 -13.97 -9.79 -2.45
C GLY A 133 -13.39 -8.71 -3.37
N ALA A 134 -12.48 -7.87 -2.89
CA ALA A 134 -11.79 -6.91 -3.75
C ALA A 134 -10.33 -6.75 -3.35
N VAL A 135 -9.50 -6.46 -4.36
CA VAL A 135 -8.07 -6.19 -4.18
C VAL A 135 -7.66 -4.95 -4.98
N PRO A 136 -6.62 -4.20 -4.53
CA PRO A 136 -6.02 -3.15 -5.34
C PRO A 136 -5.32 -3.74 -6.57
N ILE A 137 -5.24 -2.96 -7.64
CA ILE A 137 -4.38 -3.19 -8.81
C ILE A 137 -3.21 -2.23 -8.67
N SER A 138 -2.06 -2.77 -8.30
CA SER A 138 -0.85 -1.96 -8.05
C SER A 138 0.40 -2.69 -8.53
N ALA A 139 1.40 -1.93 -8.98
CA ALA A 139 2.71 -2.44 -9.35
C ALA A 139 3.79 -1.47 -8.91
N ALA A 140 4.93 -1.98 -8.41
CA ALA A 140 6.08 -1.20 -7.93
C ALA A 140 5.69 0.00 -7.04
N GLY A 141 4.75 -0.20 -6.12
CA GLY A 141 4.29 0.84 -5.18
C GLY A 141 3.28 1.85 -5.74
N THR A 142 2.95 1.78 -7.04
CA THR A 142 1.96 2.66 -7.66
C THR A 142 0.59 1.99 -7.67
N LEU A 143 -0.43 2.68 -7.14
CA LEU A 143 -1.83 2.26 -7.24
C LEU A 143 -2.42 2.75 -8.57
N TYR A 144 -2.96 1.85 -9.38
CA TYR A 144 -3.65 2.15 -10.64
C TYR A 144 -5.17 2.13 -10.51
N GLY A 145 -5.69 1.33 -9.58
CA GLY A 145 -7.12 1.13 -9.36
C GLY A 145 -7.38 -0.05 -8.44
N ALA A 146 -8.58 -0.61 -8.52
CA ALA A 146 -8.95 -1.83 -7.79
C ALA A 146 -9.99 -2.64 -8.57
N ILE A 147 -10.07 -3.91 -8.24
CA ILE A 147 -11.04 -4.83 -8.80
C ILE A 147 -11.84 -5.50 -7.68
N GLY A 148 -13.16 -5.54 -7.82
CA GLY A 148 -14.06 -6.18 -6.89
C GLY A 148 -14.97 -7.19 -7.57
N VAL A 149 -15.25 -8.26 -6.89
CA VAL A 149 -16.12 -9.36 -7.33
C VAL A 149 -17.21 -9.60 -6.30
N SER A 150 -18.36 -10.03 -6.76
CA SER A 150 -19.47 -10.44 -5.90
C SER A 150 -20.33 -11.49 -6.60
N GLY A 151 -20.77 -12.50 -5.85
CA GLY A 151 -21.67 -13.55 -6.33
C GLY A 151 -21.23 -14.95 -5.95
N ALA A 152 -19.99 -15.15 -5.51
CA ALA A 152 -19.54 -16.43 -4.98
C ALA A 152 -20.14 -16.72 -3.60
N PRO A 153 -20.14 -18.02 -3.16
CA PRO A 153 -20.66 -18.40 -1.84
C PRO A 153 -19.92 -17.75 -0.66
N SER A 154 -18.68 -17.32 -0.86
CA SER A 154 -17.91 -16.60 0.16
C SER A 154 -17.18 -15.38 -0.42
N GLY A 155 -17.01 -14.35 0.41
CA GLY A 155 -16.22 -13.18 0.01
C GLY A 155 -14.76 -13.51 -0.29
N LEU A 156 -14.18 -14.53 0.34
CA LEU A 156 -12.80 -14.97 0.03
C LEU A 156 -12.70 -15.62 -1.36
N THR A 157 -13.74 -16.33 -1.79
CA THR A 157 -13.83 -16.86 -3.16
C THR A 157 -13.98 -15.72 -4.17
N ASP A 158 -14.82 -14.71 -3.88
CA ASP A 158 -14.89 -13.47 -4.68
C ASP A 158 -13.51 -12.83 -4.78
N GLU A 159 -12.78 -12.73 -3.66
CA GLU A 159 -11.45 -12.10 -3.63
C GLU A 159 -10.40 -12.90 -4.41
N ALA A 160 -10.47 -14.23 -4.42
CA ALA A 160 -9.59 -15.06 -5.23
C ALA A 160 -9.81 -14.79 -6.74
N CYS A 161 -11.06 -14.61 -7.17
CA CYS A 161 -11.36 -14.20 -8.55
C CYS A 161 -10.86 -12.77 -8.84
N ALA A 162 -11.05 -11.84 -7.91
CA ALA A 162 -10.55 -10.46 -8.03
C ALA A 162 -9.03 -10.45 -8.15
N ARG A 163 -8.33 -11.25 -7.36
CA ARG A 163 -6.88 -11.40 -7.39
C ARG A 163 -6.38 -11.91 -8.75
N ALA A 164 -7.00 -12.94 -9.30
CA ALA A 164 -6.67 -13.42 -10.64
C ALA A 164 -6.82 -12.32 -11.71
N GLY A 165 -7.82 -11.45 -11.57
CA GLY A 165 -7.97 -10.27 -12.41
C GLY A 165 -6.81 -9.28 -12.28
N ALA A 166 -6.43 -8.93 -11.06
CA ALA A 166 -5.31 -8.01 -10.80
C ALA A 166 -3.98 -8.60 -11.30
N GLU A 167 -3.70 -9.87 -11.01
CA GLU A 167 -2.49 -10.61 -11.42
C GLU A 167 -2.34 -10.69 -12.95
N SER A 168 -3.45 -10.71 -13.69
CA SER A 168 -3.39 -10.72 -15.17
C SER A 168 -2.73 -9.49 -15.78
N LEU A 169 -2.53 -8.42 -15.01
CA LEU A 169 -1.89 -7.18 -15.43
C LEU A 169 -0.48 -6.99 -14.86
N GLN A 170 -0.06 -7.84 -13.90
CA GLN A 170 1.12 -7.58 -13.08
C GLN A 170 2.38 -7.38 -13.93
N ASP A 171 2.70 -8.32 -14.81
CA ASP A 171 3.89 -8.26 -15.66
C ASP A 171 3.85 -7.05 -16.60
N ASP A 172 2.69 -6.76 -17.21
CA ASP A 172 2.52 -5.64 -18.12
C ASP A 172 2.73 -4.28 -17.41
N LEU A 173 2.28 -4.16 -16.16
CA LEU A 173 2.43 -2.95 -15.36
C LEU A 173 3.86 -2.77 -14.82
N GLU A 174 4.55 -3.86 -14.47
CA GLU A 174 5.94 -3.81 -14.01
C GLU A 174 6.90 -3.44 -15.13
N MET A 175 6.69 -3.96 -16.35
CA MET A 175 7.54 -3.64 -17.51
C MET A 175 7.38 -2.21 -18.02
N ARG A 176 6.29 -1.52 -17.69
CA ARG A 176 6.00 -0.15 -18.18
C ARG A 176 6.41 0.95 -17.21
N GLN A 177 7.05 0.60 -16.10
CA GLN A 177 7.58 1.61 -15.18
C GLN A 177 8.79 2.31 -15.80
N PRO A 178 8.85 3.65 -15.80
CA PRO A 178 9.98 4.42 -16.35
C PRO A 178 11.25 4.22 -15.52
#